data_5041d7dbfb0d02940f759496c27dcc43
#
_entry.id   5041d7dbfb0d02940f759496c27dcc43
#
_cell.length_a   1.000
_cell.length_b   1.000
_cell.length_c   1.000
_cell.angle_alpha   90.00
_cell.angle_beta   90.00
_cell.angle_gamma   90.00
#
_symmetry.space_group_name_H-M   'P 1'
#
loop_
_entity.id
_entity.type
_entity.pdbx_description
1 polymer ?
#
loop_
_entity_poly.entity_id
_entity_poly.type
_entity_poly.pdbx_seq_one_letter_code
_entity_poly.pdbx_strand_id
1 'polypeptide(L)'
;MNPGFPPTGIHERSFFILVPYSWFQILWYFYIYGFLGWCSEVAFAAVAHGKFVNRGFVNGPICSIYGFGVMSVLLVLGPLKSSLWLLFGGSVLFTSAIEYLTGWVLEKVFHDKWWDYSKRPLNIKGYVCLEFSVLWGIACVFVVDVFQPLVAKVVDLIPKKLGWVLLGTFSALWIADNIITAMEIRKLPKKLRALQAIEDSLTAISDEIGEEIYIRTSDAKDRGMEVYTGMKELSLIHISEPTRRTPI
;
A
#
# COMPACT_ATOMS: atom_id res chain seq x y z
N MET A 1 27.22 -65.44 7.98
CA MET A 1 25.93 -65.08 7.38
C MET A 1 25.58 -63.67 7.85
N ASN A 2 25.73 -62.70 6.99
CA ASN A 2 25.54 -61.30 7.28
C ASN A 2 24.21 -60.87 6.62
N PRO A 3 23.19 -60.39 7.34
CA PRO A 3 21.95 -59.95 6.69
C PRO A 3 22.15 -58.57 6.12
N GLY A 4 21.92 -58.49 4.81
CA GLY A 4 22.06 -57.31 3.99
C GLY A 4 21.16 -56.13 4.41
N PHE A 5 21.73 -54.96 4.39
CA PHE A 5 21.04 -53.70 4.38
C PHE A 5 20.39 -53.44 3.01
N PRO A 6 19.14 -53.01 2.96
CA PRO A 6 18.57 -52.57 1.70
C PRO A 6 19.16 -51.18 1.32
N PRO A 7 19.40 -50.91 0.03
CA PRO A 7 19.83 -49.59 -0.42
C PRO A 7 18.60 -48.67 -0.50
N THR A 8 18.39 -47.87 0.49
CA THR A 8 17.36 -46.85 0.43
C THR A 8 17.98 -45.48 0.21
N GLY A 9 17.75 -44.97 -0.99
CA GLY A 9 17.38 -43.58 -1.23
C GLY A 9 18.37 -42.48 -0.85
N ILE A 10 19.51 -42.39 -1.58
CA ILE A 10 20.41 -41.23 -1.49
C ILE A 10 19.80 -39.95 -2.12
N HIS A 11 18.72 -40.08 -2.92
CA HIS A 11 18.16 -38.95 -3.68
C HIS A 11 17.16 -38.11 -2.90
N GLU A 12 16.50 -38.60 -1.87
CA GLU A 12 15.56 -37.81 -1.08
C GLU A 12 16.23 -36.96 0.02
N ARG A 13 17.42 -37.36 0.47
CA ARG A 13 18.11 -36.60 1.56
C ARG A 13 18.76 -35.31 1.10
N SER A 14 19.07 -35.15 -0.18
CA SER A 14 19.78 -33.93 -0.65
C SER A 14 18.92 -32.69 -0.74
N PHE A 15 17.61 -32.84 -0.92
CA PHE A 15 16.69 -31.70 -0.93
C PHE A 15 16.26 -31.26 0.49
N PHE A 16 16.22 -32.20 1.45
CA PHE A 16 15.85 -31.95 2.84
C PHE A 16 16.93 -31.25 3.68
N ILE A 17 18.17 -31.19 3.19
CA ILE A 17 19.28 -30.52 3.91
C ILE A 17 19.18 -28.99 3.78
N LEU A 18 18.47 -28.48 2.78
CA LEU A 18 18.34 -27.03 2.53
C LEU A 18 17.18 -26.37 3.31
N VAL A 19 16.20 -27.13 3.79
CA VAL A 19 15.03 -26.55 4.49
C VAL A 19 14.89 -27.22 5.85
N PRO A 20 15.29 -26.54 6.95
CA PRO A 20 15.27 -27.11 8.30
C PRO A 20 13.86 -27.27 8.90
N TYR A 21 12.82 -26.89 8.16
CA TYR A 21 11.44 -26.89 8.62
C TYR A 21 10.57 -27.86 7.81
N SER A 22 9.65 -28.56 8.47
CA SER A 22 8.63 -29.36 7.80
C SER A 22 7.60 -28.48 7.11
N TRP A 23 6.89 -28.99 6.08
CA TRP A 23 5.80 -28.28 5.41
C TRP A 23 4.71 -27.79 6.37
N PHE A 24 4.44 -28.59 7.42
CA PHE A 24 3.53 -28.19 8.49
C PHE A 24 3.98 -26.92 9.21
N GLN A 25 5.26 -26.83 9.56
CA GLN A 25 5.83 -25.65 10.22
C GLN A 25 5.88 -24.45 9.26
N ILE A 26 6.29 -24.64 8.01
CA ILE A 26 6.36 -23.60 6.98
C ILE A 26 5.00 -22.92 6.81
N LEU A 27 3.94 -23.71 6.63
CA LEU A 27 2.59 -23.15 6.45
C LEU A 27 2.08 -22.44 7.71
N TRP A 28 2.31 -23.01 8.90
CA TRP A 28 1.93 -22.34 10.14
C TRP A 28 2.69 -21.04 10.36
N TYR A 29 4.00 -21.01 10.09
CA TYR A 29 4.79 -19.79 10.19
C TYR A 29 4.29 -18.73 9.21
N PHE A 30 3.98 -19.12 7.98
CA PHE A 30 3.39 -18.20 7.00
C PHE A 30 2.11 -17.54 7.54
N TYR A 31 1.17 -18.32 8.06
CA TYR A 31 -0.09 -17.77 8.58
C TYR A 31 0.10 -16.94 9.85
N ILE A 32 0.93 -17.41 10.78
CA ILE A 32 1.18 -16.68 12.04
C ILE A 32 1.87 -15.34 11.74
N TYR A 33 2.92 -15.34 10.94
CA TYR A 33 3.63 -14.09 10.62
C TYR A 33 2.82 -13.18 9.68
N GLY A 34 2.02 -13.74 8.79
CA GLY A 34 1.07 -12.98 7.98
C GLY A 34 0.01 -12.28 8.84
N PHE A 35 -0.51 -12.97 9.87
CA PHE A 35 -1.45 -12.39 10.82
C PHE A 35 -0.80 -11.33 11.72
N LEU A 36 0.38 -11.60 12.28
CA LEU A 36 1.12 -10.63 13.10
C LEU A 36 1.51 -9.39 12.29
N GLY A 37 1.91 -9.58 11.04
CA GLY A 37 2.17 -8.47 10.11
C GLY A 37 0.91 -7.63 9.85
N TRP A 38 -0.24 -8.27 9.66
CA TRP A 38 -1.51 -7.56 9.54
C TRP A 38 -1.85 -6.78 10.81
N CYS A 39 -1.69 -7.37 11.99
CA CYS A 39 -1.88 -6.68 13.27
C CYS A 39 -0.99 -5.44 13.40
N SER A 40 0.28 -5.54 13.00
CA SER A 40 1.22 -4.42 13.05
C SER A 40 0.83 -3.28 12.11
N GLU A 41 0.37 -3.59 10.89
CA GLU A 41 -0.11 -2.59 9.92
C GLU A 41 -1.39 -1.88 10.39
N VAL A 42 -2.34 -2.64 10.95
CA VAL A 42 -3.57 -2.07 11.51
C VAL A 42 -3.26 -1.18 12.73
N ALA A 43 -2.38 -1.62 13.61
CA ALA A 43 -1.95 -0.84 14.77
C ALA A 43 -1.25 0.45 14.33
N PHE A 44 -0.35 0.37 13.36
CA PHE A 44 0.30 1.56 12.79
C PHE A 44 -0.74 2.52 12.18
N ALA A 45 -1.69 2.03 11.38
CA ALA A 45 -2.73 2.86 10.79
C ALA A 45 -3.63 3.51 11.85
N ALA A 46 -3.98 2.78 12.90
CA ALA A 46 -4.78 3.29 14.00
C ALA A 46 -4.07 4.44 14.73
N VAL A 47 -2.76 4.32 15.00
CA VAL A 47 -1.95 5.37 15.63
C VAL A 47 -1.79 6.58 14.71
N ALA A 48 -1.48 6.33 13.42
CA ALA A 48 -1.19 7.40 12.46
C ALA A 48 -2.43 8.17 12.00
N HIS A 49 -3.59 7.51 11.90
CA HIS A 49 -4.80 8.09 11.28
C HIS A 49 -6.01 8.15 12.24
N GLY A 50 -5.88 7.63 13.47
CA GLY A 50 -6.97 7.63 14.46
C GLY A 50 -8.17 6.73 14.10
N LYS A 51 -8.02 5.81 13.13
CA LYS A 51 -9.08 4.93 12.68
C LYS A 51 -8.55 3.56 12.24
N PHE A 52 -9.42 2.55 12.36
CA PHE A 52 -9.13 1.23 11.81
C PHE A 52 -9.08 1.28 10.28
N VAL A 53 -7.97 0.80 9.70
CA VAL A 53 -7.81 0.64 8.26
C VAL A 53 -7.18 -0.72 8.00
N ASN A 54 -7.85 -1.57 7.23
CA ASN A 54 -7.24 -2.80 6.73
C ASN A 54 -6.23 -2.44 5.64
N ARG A 55 -4.94 -2.60 5.94
CA ARG A 55 -3.83 -2.33 5.01
C ARG A 55 -3.30 -3.58 4.33
N GLY A 56 -3.89 -4.75 4.61
CA GLY A 56 -3.57 -5.97 3.90
C GLY A 56 -3.98 -5.89 2.42
N PHE A 57 -3.28 -6.63 1.57
CA PHE A 57 -3.65 -6.76 0.15
C PHE A 57 -5.00 -7.49 -0.01
N VAL A 58 -5.28 -8.46 0.85
CA VAL A 58 -6.52 -9.24 0.87
C VAL A 58 -7.51 -8.65 1.89
N ASN A 59 -8.79 -9.06 1.80
CA ASN A 59 -9.84 -8.59 2.72
C ASN A 59 -9.68 -9.18 4.12
N GLY A 60 -9.15 -10.40 4.23
CA GLY A 60 -8.91 -11.09 5.49
C GLY A 60 -7.75 -10.53 6.31
N PRO A 61 -7.64 -10.96 7.57
CA PRO A 61 -6.63 -10.47 8.52
C PRO A 61 -5.24 -11.13 8.28
N ILE A 62 -4.75 -11.06 7.04
CA ILE A 62 -3.45 -11.62 6.64
C ILE A 62 -2.73 -10.63 5.73
N CYS A 63 -1.51 -10.29 6.09
CA CYS A 63 -0.59 -9.56 5.24
C CYS A 63 0.47 -10.53 4.69
N SER A 64 0.21 -11.07 3.51
CA SER A 64 1.00 -12.18 2.90
C SER A 64 2.47 -11.83 2.74
N ILE A 65 2.80 -10.55 2.52
CA ILE A 65 4.19 -10.09 2.35
C ILE A 65 5.04 -10.36 3.60
N TYR A 66 4.44 -10.23 4.81
CA TYR A 66 5.13 -10.55 6.07
C TYR A 66 5.34 -12.05 6.21
N GLY A 67 4.33 -12.86 5.85
CA GLY A 67 4.46 -14.32 5.83
C GLY A 67 5.59 -14.79 4.92
N PHE A 68 5.60 -14.36 3.67
CA PHE A 68 6.66 -14.69 2.71
C PHE A 68 8.01 -14.08 3.10
N GLY A 69 8.03 -12.82 3.56
CA GLY A 69 9.24 -12.13 3.95
C GLY A 69 9.95 -12.83 5.11
N VAL A 70 9.21 -13.14 6.21
CA VAL A 70 9.79 -13.85 7.35
C VAL A 70 10.22 -15.25 6.97
N MET A 71 9.44 -15.99 6.16
CA MET A 71 9.85 -17.31 5.68
C MET A 71 11.15 -17.25 4.89
N SER A 72 11.31 -16.27 4.00
CA SER A 72 12.55 -16.08 3.24
C SER A 72 13.74 -15.79 4.18
N VAL A 73 13.55 -14.94 5.19
CA VAL A 73 14.54 -14.66 6.23
C VAL A 73 14.93 -15.93 6.99
N LEU A 74 13.95 -16.70 7.46
CA LEU A 74 14.20 -17.93 8.22
C LEU A 74 14.94 -19.00 7.40
N LEU A 75 14.61 -19.13 6.12
CA LEU A 75 15.25 -20.11 5.23
C LEU A 75 16.67 -19.70 4.86
N VAL A 76 16.90 -18.42 4.57
CA VAL A 76 18.21 -17.93 4.08
C VAL A 76 19.15 -17.62 5.24
N LEU A 77 18.65 -16.99 6.29
CA LEU A 77 19.46 -16.48 7.40
C LEU A 77 19.46 -17.41 8.62
N GLY A 78 18.53 -18.36 8.71
CA GLY A 78 18.49 -19.35 9.79
C GLY A 78 19.82 -20.06 10.04
N PRO A 79 20.57 -20.49 9.02
CA PRO A 79 21.90 -21.07 9.19
C PRO A 79 22.94 -20.13 9.82
N LEU A 80 22.75 -18.81 9.73
CA LEU A 80 23.65 -17.79 10.29
C LEU A 80 23.38 -17.50 11.80
N LYS A 81 22.35 -18.09 12.37
CA LYS A 81 21.93 -17.88 13.77
C LYS A 81 23.03 -18.14 14.81
N SER A 82 24.02 -18.96 14.47
CA SER A 82 25.16 -19.27 15.37
C SER A 82 26.04 -18.05 15.68
N SER A 83 26.00 -17.00 14.86
CA SER A 83 26.75 -15.77 15.06
C SER A 83 25.85 -14.55 14.86
N LEU A 84 25.64 -13.78 15.93
CA LEU A 84 24.83 -12.55 15.92
C LEU A 84 25.31 -11.56 14.82
N TRP A 85 26.63 -11.42 14.66
CA TRP A 85 27.20 -10.50 13.67
C TRP A 85 26.97 -10.95 12.24
N LEU A 86 27.06 -12.27 11.97
CA LEU A 86 26.75 -12.83 10.65
C LEU A 86 25.24 -12.75 10.36
N LEU A 87 24.41 -13.04 11.35
CA LEU A 87 22.97 -12.92 11.23
C LEU A 87 22.57 -11.46 10.93
N PHE A 88 23.09 -10.49 11.69
CA PHE A 88 22.80 -9.07 11.49
C PHE A 88 23.28 -8.58 10.12
N GLY A 89 24.56 -8.81 9.79
CA GLY A 89 25.13 -8.39 8.50
C GLY A 89 24.44 -9.06 7.31
N GLY A 90 24.17 -10.37 7.42
CA GLY A 90 23.39 -11.10 6.41
C GLY A 90 21.96 -10.55 6.28
N SER A 91 21.32 -10.18 7.39
CA SER A 91 19.98 -9.58 7.39
C SER A 91 19.96 -8.22 6.70
N VAL A 92 20.92 -7.33 7.01
CA VAL A 92 21.06 -6.02 6.34
C VAL A 92 21.19 -6.20 4.84
N LEU A 93 22.08 -7.08 4.39
CA LEU A 93 22.32 -7.31 2.97
C LEU A 93 21.11 -7.95 2.27
N PHE A 94 20.54 -8.97 2.88
CA PHE A 94 19.42 -9.73 2.30
C PHE A 94 18.15 -8.88 2.19
N THR A 95 17.78 -8.16 3.25
CA THR A 95 16.58 -7.30 3.22
C THR A 95 16.76 -6.12 2.26
N SER A 96 17.96 -5.51 2.22
CA SER A 96 18.26 -4.45 1.26
C SER A 96 18.18 -4.94 -0.18
N ALA A 97 18.64 -6.15 -0.47
CA ALA A 97 18.54 -6.74 -1.81
C ALA A 97 17.08 -6.98 -2.22
N ILE A 98 16.26 -7.51 -1.30
CA ILE A 98 14.82 -7.71 -1.55
C ILE A 98 14.10 -6.37 -1.72
N GLU A 99 14.35 -5.40 -0.85
CA GLU A 99 13.75 -4.07 -0.91
C GLU A 99 14.10 -3.37 -2.23
N TYR A 100 15.38 -3.40 -2.62
CA TYR A 100 15.84 -2.85 -3.90
C TYR A 100 15.15 -3.53 -5.09
N LEU A 101 15.15 -4.86 -5.12
CA LEU A 101 14.54 -5.64 -6.20
C LEU A 101 13.04 -5.37 -6.30
N THR A 102 12.36 -5.36 -5.16
CA THR A 102 10.91 -5.10 -5.10
C THR A 102 10.59 -3.69 -5.59
N GLY A 103 11.31 -2.67 -5.10
CA GLY A 103 11.12 -1.28 -5.55
C GLY A 103 11.37 -1.11 -7.05
N TRP A 104 12.43 -1.74 -7.56
CA TRP A 104 12.76 -1.71 -8.99
C TRP A 104 11.68 -2.41 -9.85
N VAL A 105 11.20 -3.59 -9.44
CA VAL A 105 10.14 -4.33 -10.16
C VAL A 105 8.83 -3.54 -10.15
N LEU A 106 8.43 -3.01 -8.99
CA LEU A 106 7.21 -2.23 -8.86
C LEU A 106 7.22 -0.97 -9.74
N GLU A 107 8.34 -0.24 -9.77
CA GLU A 107 8.49 0.92 -10.66
C GLU A 107 8.41 0.53 -12.13
N LYS A 108 9.00 -0.62 -12.52
CA LYS A 108 8.92 -1.12 -13.91
C LYS A 108 7.51 -1.56 -14.32
N VAL A 109 6.75 -2.14 -13.40
CA VAL A 109 5.41 -2.68 -13.69
C VAL A 109 4.33 -1.59 -13.61
N PHE A 110 4.42 -0.71 -12.60
CA PHE A 110 3.39 0.29 -12.33
C PHE A 110 3.76 1.71 -12.77
N HIS A 111 5.02 1.92 -13.21
CA HIS A 111 5.56 3.23 -13.63
C HIS A 111 5.51 4.29 -12.52
N ASP A 112 5.44 3.86 -11.25
CA ASP A 112 5.39 4.72 -10.08
C ASP A 112 6.19 4.11 -8.93
N LYS A 113 6.75 4.97 -8.07
CA LYS A 113 7.48 4.56 -6.88
C LYS A 113 6.54 4.44 -5.69
N TRP A 114 6.45 3.27 -5.11
CA TRP A 114 5.64 3.01 -3.92
C TRP A 114 6.26 3.61 -2.67
N TRP A 115 7.58 3.78 -2.66
CA TRP A 115 8.35 4.54 -1.67
C TRP A 115 9.54 5.18 -2.36
N ASP A 116 10.05 6.27 -1.80
CA ASP A 116 11.21 6.99 -2.35
C ASP A 116 12.10 7.53 -1.22
N TYR A 117 13.27 6.93 -1.10
CA TYR A 117 14.31 7.35 -0.16
C TYR A 117 15.34 8.28 -0.78
N SER A 118 15.10 8.88 -1.94
CA SER A 118 16.07 9.74 -2.64
C SER A 118 16.56 10.92 -1.78
N LYS A 119 15.74 11.36 -0.82
CA LYS A 119 16.08 12.45 0.12
C LYS A 119 16.85 11.96 1.36
N ARG A 120 17.03 10.64 1.54
CA ARG A 120 17.75 10.07 2.68
C ARG A 120 19.24 9.90 2.35
N PRO A 121 20.15 10.05 3.35
CA PRO A 121 21.57 9.83 3.14
C PRO A 121 21.85 8.35 2.81
N LEU A 122 22.90 8.11 2.03
CA LEU A 122 23.36 6.78 1.64
C LEU A 122 22.23 5.91 1.03
N ASN A 123 21.40 6.52 0.17
CA ASN A 123 20.40 5.78 -0.59
C ASN A 123 20.99 5.26 -1.91
N ILE A 124 20.38 4.20 -2.42
CA ILE A 124 20.70 3.63 -3.74
C ILE A 124 19.46 3.78 -4.63
N LYS A 125 19.48 4.74 -5.55
CA LYS A 125 18.41 5.08 -6.51
C LYS A 125 17.03 5.36 -5.86
N GLY A 126 17.02 5.67 -4.54
CA GLY A 126 15.80 5.88 -3.79
C GLY A 126 15.05 4.61 -3.39
N TYR A 127 15.51 3.41 -3.79
CA TYR A 127 14.84 2.15 -3.43
C TYR A 127 15.22 1.66 -2.04
N VAL A 128 16.47 1.86 -1.61
CA VAL A 128 16.98 1.50 -0.29
C VAL A 128 17.79 2.63 0.29
N CYS A 129 17.90 2.71 1.62
CA CYS A 129 18.84 3.58 2.30
C CYS A 129 19.41 2.90 3.54
N LEU A 130 20.60 3.32 3.97
CA LEU A 130 21.33 2.68 5.07
C LEU A 130 20.50 2.65 6.38
N GLU A 131 19.79 3.72 6.69
CA GLU A 131 18.97 3.83 7.90
C GLU A 131 17.93 2.69 8.00
N PHE A 132 17.14 2.48 6.94
CA PHE A 132 16.14 1.42 6.90
C PHE A 132 16.77 0.04 6.74
N SER A 133 17.88 -0.09 6.02
CA SER A 133 18.62 -1.35 5.92
C SER A 133 19.09 -1.85 7.29
N VAL A 134 19.62 -0.95 8.13
CA VAL A 134 20.02 -1.27 9.51
C VAL A 134 18.79 -1.62 10.37
N LEU A 135 17.70 -0.86 10.24
CA LEU A 135 16.45 -1.12 10.96
C LEU A 135 15.89 -2.51 10.62
N TRP A 136 15.83 -2.86 9.34
CA TRP A 136 15.42 -4.20 8.89
C TRP A 136 16.37 -5.28 9.38
N GLY A 137 17.68 -5.02 9.40
CA GLY A 137 18.67 -5.93 9.97
C GLY A 137 18.39 -6.25 11.44
N ILE A 138 18.11 -5.23 12.27
CA ILE A 138 17.74 -5.39 13.68
C ILE A 138 16.42 -6.16 13.81
N ALA A 139 15.42 -5.81 13.00
CA ALA A 139 14.12 -6.49 13.02
C ALA A 139 14.25 -7.99 12.68
N CYS A 140 15.07 -8.35 11.70
CA CYS A 140 15.34 -9.75 11.34
C CYS A 140 16.02 -10.51 12.46
N VAL A 141 17.03 -9.94 13.11
CA VAL A 141 17.68 -10.56 14.28
C VAL A 141 16.65 -10.82 15.37
N PHE A 142 15.80 -9.82 15.67
CA PHE A 142 14.76 -9.97 16.68
C PHE A 142 13.74 -11.07 16.31
N VAL A 143 13.34 -11.12 15.04
CA VAL A 143 12.45 -12.18 14.54
C VAL A 143 13.09 -13.55 14.68
N VAL A 144 14.35 -13.73 14.24
CA VAL A 144 15.01 -15.04 14.20
C VAL A 144 15.36 -15.53 15.59
N ASP A 145 15.85 -14.66 16.48
CA ASP A 145 16.37 -15.05 17.81
C ASP A 145 15.33 -15.02 18.92
N VAL A 146 14.32 -14.16 18.81
CA VAL A 146 13.31 -13.98 19.88
C VAL A 146 11.95 -14.52 19.45
N PHE A 147 11.39 -14.01 18.34
CA PHE A 147 10.03 -14.39 17.93
C PHE A 147 9.95 -15.83 17.42
N GLN A 148 10.87 -16.25 16.56
CA GLN A 148 10.81 -17.59 15.96
C GLN A 148 10.84 -18.73 16.98
N PRO A 149 11.66 -18.71 18.02
CA PRO A 149 11.61 -19.76 19.06
C PRO A 149 10.26 -19.82 19.79
N LEU A 150 9.60 -18.67 20.01
CA LEU A 150 8.27 -18.63 20.62
C LEU A 150 7.21 -19.18 19.68
N VAL A 151 7.21 -18.74 18.43
CA VAL A 151 6.27 -19.22 17.40
C VAL A 151 6.47 -20.72 17.17
N ALA A 152 7.71 -21.21 17.13
CA ALA A 152 7.99 -22.64 16.98
C ALA A 152 7.36 -23.45 18.11
N LYS A 153 7.51 -23.02 19.36
CA LYS A 153 6.88 -23.67 20.52
C LYS A 153 5.35 -23.72 20.38
N VAL A 154 4.72 -22.61 19.95
CA VAL A 154 3.27 -22.57 19.73
C VAL A 154 2.85 -23.57 18.65
N VAL A 155 3.57 -23.63 17.55
CA VAL A 155 3.28 -24.56 16.44
C VAL A 155 3.47 -26.02 16.86
N ASP A 156 4.47 -26.31 17.69
CA ASP A 156 4.72 -27.65 18.21
C ASP A 156 3.63 -28.13 19.20
N LEU A 157 2.91 -27.22 19.85
CA LEU A 157 1.76 -27.55 20.69
C LEU A 157 0.52 -27.92 19.88
N ILE A 158 0.47 -27.62 18.58
CA ILE A 158 -0.71 -27.90 17.75
C ILE A 158 -0.77 -29.40 17.40
N PRO A 159 -1.85 -30.11 17.77
CA PRO A 159 -2.02 -31.49 17.38
C PRO A 159 -1.99 -31.64 15.85
N LYS A 160 -1.16 -32.53 15.32
CA LYS A 160 -0.89 -32.62 13.86
C LYS A 160 -2.18 -32.79 13.02
N LYS A 161 -3.13 -33.65 13.46
CA LYS A 161 -4.39 -33.85 12.74
C LYS A 161 -5.22 -32.57 12.67
N LEU A 162 -5.42 -31.91 13.81
CA LEU A 162 -6.15 -30.63 13.89
C LEU A 162 -5.42 -29.55 13.06
N GLY A 163 -4.10 -29.48 13.21
CA GLY A 163 -3.28 -28.51 12.50
C GLY A 163 -3.39 -28.60 10.99
N TRP A 164 -3.41 -29.80 10.42
CA TRP A 164 -3.59 -29.98 8.97
C TRP A 164 -5.01 -29.60 8.50
N VAL A 165 -6.04 -29.88 9.30
CA VAL A 165 -7.42 -29.45 8.98
C VAL A 165 -7.53 -27.94 8.97
N LEU A 166 -6.98 -27.27 9.99
CA LEU A 166 -6.96 -25.80 10.06
C LEU A 166 -6.16 -25.17 8.93
N LEU A 167 -4.97 -25.71 8.61
CA LEU A 167 -4.17 -25.25 7.48
C LEU A 167 -4.90 -25.39 6.15
N GLY A 168 -5.61 -26.51 5.93
CA GLY A 168 -6.43 -26.69 4.73
C GLY A 168 -7.54 -25.64 4.64
N THR A 169 -8.24 -25.39 5.75
CA THR A 169 -9.28 -24.37 5.81
C THR A 169 -8.72 -22.96 5.59
N PHE A 170 -7.65 -22.58 6.27
CA PHE A 170 -7.01 -21.27 6.11
C PHE A 170 -6.49 -21.07 4.69
N SER A 171 -5.89 -22.12 4.09
CA SER A 171 -5.39 -22.03 2.71
C SER A 171 -6.54 -21.87 1.71
N ALA A 172 -7.64 -22.59 1.89
CA ALA A 172 -8.82 -22.43 1.02
C ALA A 172 -9.40 -21.02 1.12
N LEU A 173 -9.56 -20.49 2.33
CA LEU A 173 -10.07 -19.13 2.56
C LEU A 173 -9.10 -18.08 1.99
N TRP A 174 -7.80 -18.23 2.22
CA TRP A 174 -6.80 -17.30 1.70
C TRP A 174 -6.75 -17.31 0.16
N ILE A 175 -6.81 -18.47 -0.49
CA ILE A 175 -6.86 -18.57 -1.95
C ILE A 175 -8.13 -17.90 -2.50
N ALA A 176 -9.29 -18.19 -1.89
CA ALA A 176 -10.57 -17.59 -2.30
C ALA A 176 -10.52 -16.05 -2.19
N ASP A 177 -9.99 -15.54 -1.07
CA ASP A 177 -9.86 -14.09 -0.84
C ASP A 177 -8.90 -13.43 -1.85
N ASN A 178 -7.77 -14.07 -2.17
CA ASN A 178 -6.87 -13.58 -3.22
C ASN A 178 -7.53 -13.54 -4.59
N ILE A 179 -8.34 -14.53 -4.95
CA ILE A 179 -9.10 -14.57 -6.22
C ILE A 179 -10.11 -13.42 -6.26
N ILE A 180 -10.88 -13.22 -5.18
CA ILE A 180 -11.87 -12.14 -5.08
C ILE A 180 -11.18 -10.78 -5.21
N THR A 181 -10.11 -10.55 -4.45
CA THR A 181 -9.32 -9.31 -4.50
C THR A 181 -8.77 -9.04 -5.89
N ALA A 182 -8.19 -10.06 -6.55
CA ALA A 182 -7.67 -9.93 -7.91
C ALA A 182 -8.78 -9.58 -8.93
N MET A 183 -9.98 -10.15 -8.76
CA MET A 183 -11.13 -9.83 -9.61
C MET A 183 -11.61 -8.39 -9.39
N GLU A 184 -11.58 -7.89 -8.16
CA GLU A 184 -11.99 -6.53 -7.84
C GLU A 184 -10.99 -5.49 -8.37
N ILE A 185 -9.70 -5.75 -8.22
CA ILE A 185 -8.64 -4.90 -8.77
C ILE A 185 -8.78 -4.78 -10.31
N ARG A 186 -9.10 -5.85 -11.00
CA ARG A 186 -9.34 -5.82 -12.46
C ARG A 186 -10.55 -4.94 -12.86
N LYS A 187 -11.52 -4.77 -11.98
CA LYS A 187 -12.70 -3.91 -12.22
C LYS A 187 -12.43 -2.44 -11.90
N LEU A 188 -11.41 -2.15 -11.09
CA LEU A 188 -11.09 -0.81 -10.61
C LEU A 188 -10.87 0.22 -11.74
N PRO A 189 -10.12 -0.07 -12.82
CA PRO A 189 -9.92 0.88 -13.92
C PRO A 189 -11.23 1.26 -14.61
N LYS A 190 -12.19 0.31 -14.74
CA LYS A 190 -13.50 0.61 -15.34
C LYS A 190 -14.35 1.52 -14.43
N LYS A 191 -14.31 1.28 -13.11
CA LYS A 191 -15.00 2.14 -12.12
C LYS A 191 -14.41 3.56 -12.11
N LEU A 192 -13.07 3.68 -12.14
CA LEU A 192 -12.40 4.97 -12.20
C LEU A 192 -12.74 5.76 -13.47
N ARG A 193 -12.73 5.12 -14.63
CA ARG A 193 -13.14 5.76 -15.89
C ARG A 193 -14.61 6.22 -15.87
N ALA A 194 -15.50 5.43 -15.28
CA ALA A 194 -16.90 5.83 -15.12
C ALA A 194 -17.04 7.06 -14.21
N LEU A 195 -16.27 7.12 -13.11
CA LEU A 195 -16.25 8.29 -12.22
C LEU A 195 -15.67 9.52 -12.90
N GLN A 196 -14.59 9.38 -13.67
CA GLN A 196 -14.01 10.46 -14.48
C GLN A 196 -15.02 11.00 -15.51
N ALA A 197 -15.72 10.12 -16.22
CA ALA A 197 -16.75 10.56 -17.17
C ALA A 197 -17.90 11.34 -16.50
N ILE A 198 -18.27 10.99 -15.26
CA ILE A 198 -19.25 11.76 -14.49
C ILE A 198 -18.67 13.12 -14.06
N GLU A 199 -17.42 13.14 -13.60
CA GLU A 199 -16.71 14.37 -13.25
C GLU A 199 -16.62 15.34 -14.43
N ASP A 200 -16.20 14.84 -15.61
CA ASP A 200 -16.12 15.61 -16.85
C ASP A 200 -17.49 16.19 -17.24
N SER A 201 -18.55 15.37 -17.11
CA SER A 201 -19.93 15.82 -17.39
C SER A 201 -20.40 16.90 -16.41
N LEU A 202 -20.10 16.76 -15.12
CA LEU A 202 -20.44 17.75 -14.10
C LEU A 202 -19.67 19.06 -14.30
N THR A 203 -18.40 18.96 -14.68
CA THR A 203 -17.57 20.13 -14.98
C THR A 203 -18.11 20.87 -16.19
N ALA A 204 -18.46 20.17 -17.27
CA ALA A 204 -19.04 20.77 -18.48
C ALA A 204 -20.36 21.51 -18.16
N ILE A 205 -21.27 20.90 -17.37
CA ILE A 205 -22.51 21.54 -16.93
C ILE A 205 -22.22 22.77 -16.06
N SER A 206 -21.25 22.67 -15.15
CA SER A 206 -20.85 23.79 -14.28
C SER A 206 -20.30 24.96 -15.08
N ASP A 207 -19.49 24.69 -16.09
CA ASP A 207 -18.90 25.69 -16.96
C ASP A 207 -19.98 26.36 -17.82
N GLU A 208 -20.94 25.61 -18.39
CA GLU A 208 -22.07 26.13 -19.14
C GLU A 208 -22.95 27.05 -18.30
N ILE A 209 -23.30 26.63 -17.07
CA ILE A 209 -24.06 27.47 -16.13
C ILE A 209 -23.25 28.71 -15.75
N GLY A 210 -21.97 28.57 -15.49
CA GLY A 210 -21.08 29.69 -15.17
C GLY A 210 -21.01 30.73 -16.26
N GLU A 211 -20.88 30.28 -17.53
CA GLU A 211 -20.88 31.16 -18.71
C GLU A 211 -22.21 31.88 -18.88
N GLU A 212 -23.33 31.15 -18.75
CA GLU A 212 -24.68 31.81 -18.81
C GLU A 212 -24.88 32.84 -17.74
N ILE A 213 -24.47 32.58 -16.49
CA ILE A 213 -24.53 33.54 -15.39
C ILE A 213 -23.65 34.76 -15.68
N TYR A 214 -22.44 34.53 -16.20
CA TYR A 214 -21.51 35.60 -16.55
C TYR A 214 -22.10 36.53 -17.60
N ILE A 215 -22.62 35.96 -18.71
CA ILE A 215 -23.25 36.74 -19.81
C ILE A 215 -24.42 37.56 -19.26
N ARG A 216 -25.35 36.91 -18.53
CA ARG A 216 -26.51 37.63 -17.95
C ARG A 216 -26.12 38.75 -17.01
N THR A 217 -25.07 38.55 -16.21
CA THR A 217 -24.58 39.54 -15.25
C THR A 217 -23.87 40.69 -15.97
N SER A 218 -23.11 40.39 -17.02
CA SER A 218 -22.46 41.41 -17.86
C SER A 218 -23.49 42.29 -18.57
N ASP A 219 -24.48 41.66 -19.20
CA ASP A 219 -25.59 42.41 -19.88
C ASP A 219 -26.42 43.28 -18.92
N ALA A 220 -26.62 42.78 -17.69
CA ALA A 220 -27.31 43.57 -16.66
C ALA A 220 -26.48 44.78 -16.20
N LYS A 221 -25.16 44.61 -16.07
CA LYS A 221 -24.21 45.63 -15.72
C LYS A 221 -24.14 46.72 -16.83
N ASP A 222 -24.08 46.32 -18.11
CA ASP A 222 -23.98 47.21 -19.24
C ASP A 222 -25.26 48.03 -19.38
N ARG A 223 -26.46 47.43 -19.26
CA ARG A 223 -27.74 48.11 -19.21
C ARG A 223 -27.85 49.08 -18.02
N GLY A 224 -27.35 48.66 -16.84
CA GLY A 224 -27.30 49.56 -15.67
C GLY A 224 -26.40 50.76 -15.91
N MET A 225 -25.27 50.59 -16.60
CA MET A 225 -24.36 51.70 -16.93
C MET A 225 -24.96 52.64 -17.96
N GLU A 226 -25.68 52.15 -18.98
CA GLU A 226 -26.41 52.99 -19.95
C GLU A 226 -27.47 53.84 -19.26
N VAL A 227 -28.28 53.24 -18.38
CA VAL A 227 -29.31 54.00 -17.61
C VAL A 227 -28.66 55.05 -16.71
N TYR A 228 -27.55 54.72 -16.04
CA TYR A 228 -26.81 55.65 -15.18
C TYR A 228 -26.25 56.84 -16.00
N THR A 229 -25.67 56.55 -17.18
CA THR A 229 -25.12 57.57 -18.08
C THR A 229 -26.21 58.48 -18.65
N GLY A 230 -27.35 57.91 -19.05
CA GLY A 230 -28.52 58.66 -19.52
C GLY A 230 -29.12 59.58 -18.42
N MET A 231 -29.23 59.09 -17.17
CA MET A 231 -29.67 59.93 -16.04
C MET A 231 -28.69 61.05 -15.72
N LYS A 232 -27.37 60.80 -15.85
CA LYS A 232 -26.36 61.84 -15.66
C LYS A 232 -26.41 62.91 -16.72
N GLU A 233 -26.63 62.58 -18.00
CA GLU A 233 -26.80 63.52 -19.08
C GLU A 233 -28.07 64.39 -18.88
N LEU A 234 -29.19 63.76 -18.51
CA LEU A 234 -30.44 64.45 -18.21
C LEU A 234 -30.25 65.41 -17.04
N SER A 235 -29.51 65.07 -15.99
CA SER A 235 -29.26 66.00 -14.84
C SER A 235 -28.39 67.17 -15.24
N LEU A 236 -27.43 66.99 -16.15
CA LEU A 236 -26.57 68.05 -16.69
C LEU A 236 -27.38 69.05 -17.56
N ILE A 237 -28.35 68.56 -18.36
CA ILE A 237 -29.21 69.37 -19.18
C ILE A 237 -30.11 70.24 -18.25
N HIS A 238 -30.64 69.70 -17.19
CA HIS A 238 -31.47 70.44 -16.19
C HIS A 238 -30.68 71.52 -15.44
N ILE A 239 -29.39 71.35 -15.23
CA ILE A 239 -28.53 72.35 -14.54
C ILE A 239 -28.09 73.41 -15.54
N SER A 240 -28.10 73.21 -16.85
CA SER A 240 -27.64 74.16 -17.89
C SER A 240 -28.78 75.07 -18.44
N GLU A 241 -30.06 74.82 -18.11
CA GLU A 241 -31.16 75.65 -18.54
C GLU A 241 -31.26 76.92 -17.67
N PRO A 242 -30.87 78.09 -18.17
CA PRO A 242 -31.02 79.31 -17.40
C PRO A 242 -32.50 79.62 -17.27
N THR A 243 -33.02 79.77 -16.00
CA THR A 243 -34.32 80.28 -15.71
C THR A 243 -34.51 81.64 -16.41
N ARG A 244 -35.18 81.68 -17.54
CA ARG A 244 -35.66 82.89 -18.11
C ARG A 244 -36.68 83.46 -17.12
N ARG A 245 -36.24 84.37 -16.26
CA ARG A 245 -37.11 85.29 -15.58
C ARG A 245 -37.62 86.27 -16.60
N THR A 246 -38.91 86.26 -16.91
CA THR A 246 -39.60 87.33 -17.62
C THR A 246 -39.67 88.53 -16.64
N PRO A 247 -39.16 89.71 -17.03
CA PRO A 247 -39.44 90.93 -16.24
C PRO A 247 -40.87 91.35 -16.51
N ILE A 248 -41.54 91.78 -15.44
CA ILE A 248 -42.81 92.55 -15.43
C ILE A 248 -42.57 93.93 -15.93
#